data_016a8e850d238f722dd4357ac05262cd
#
_entry.id   016a8e850d238f722dd4357ac05262cd
#
_cell.length_a   1.000
_cell.length_b   1.000
_cell.length_c   1.000
_cell.angle_alpha   90.00
_cell.angle_beta   90.00
_cell.angle_gamma   90.00
#
_symmetry.space_group_name_H-M   'P 1'
#
loop_
_entity.id
_entity.type
_entity.pdbx_description
1 polymer ?
#
loop_
_entity_poly.entity_id
_entity_poly.type
_entity_poly.pdbx_seq_one_letter_code
_entity_poly.pdbx_strand_id
1 'polypeptide(L)' 'MLDNDLKELTAVEGSMEADIIKSKLESFAIPVLLQYEAAGRIFGITMNGLGKVKIMVPESFLEEAKKILSA' A
#
# COMPACT_ATOMS: atom_id res chain seq x y z
N MET A 1 -0.02 21.88 -0.26
CA MET A 1 -0.06 21.54 -0.34
C MET A 1 -0.30 20.71 -0.52
N LEU A 2 -0.58 20.57 -0.43
CA LEU A 2 -0.82 20.00 -0.54
C LEU A 2 -1.17 19.03 -1.00
N ASP A 3 -1.45 18.74 -1.46
CA ASP A 3 -1.57 17.80 -2.18
C ASP A 3 -0.95 16.63 -1.75
N ASN A 4 -0.66 16.46 -0.62
CA ASN A 4 -0.07 15.32 -0.07
C ASN A 4 -1.03 14.42 0.62
N ASP A 5 -2.30 14.58 0.37
CA ASP A 5 -3.28 13.70 0.96
C ASP A 5 -3.10 12.30 0.40
N LEU A 6 -2.82 11.36 1.27
CA LEU A 6 -2.71 9.97 0.88
C LEU A 6 -4.06 9.30 0.99
N LYS A 7 -4.36 8.48 0.02
CA LYS A 7 -5.62 7.76 -0.01
C LYS A 7 -5.34 6.27 -0.07
N GLU A 8 -6.20 5.50 0.54
CA GLU A 8 -6.05 4.05 0.51
C GLU A 8 -6.45 3.53 -0.85
N LEU A 9 -5.50 2.93 -1.54
CA LEU A 9 -5.77 2.32 -2.83
C LEU A 9 -6.38 0.94 -2.64
N THR A 10 -5.75 0.14 -1.80
CA THR A 10 -6.22 -1.19 -1.52
C THR A 10 -5.52 -1.67 -0.26
N ALA A 11 -5.95 -2.81 0.24
CA ALA A 11 -5.31 -3.42 1.38
C ALA A 11 -5.11 -4.89 1.07
N VAL A 12 -3.98 -5.42 1.48
CA VAL A 12 -3.65 -6.81 1.21
C VAL A 12 -3.18 -7.48 2.49
N GLU A 13 -3.13 -8.80 2.46
CA GLU A 13 -2.62 -9.56 3.59
C GLU A 13 -1.17 -9.90 3.34
N GLY A 14 -0.34 -9.51 4.30
CA GLY A 14 1.05 -9.89 4.23
C GLY A 14 1.90 -8.87 3.50
N SER A 15 3.15 -8.78 3.93
CA SER A 15 4.05 -7.78 3.39
C SER A 15 4.57 -8.14 2.01
N MET A 16 4.62 -9.43 1.70
CA MET A 16 5.15 -9.82 0.40
C MET A 16 4.27 -9.33 -0.73
N GLU A 17 2.96 -9.52 -0.59
CA GLU A 17 2.05 -9.04 -1.62
C GLU A 17 2.07 -7.53 -1.69
N ALA A 18 2.18 -6.88 -0.52
CA ALA A 18 2.24 -5.43 -0.51
C ALA A 18 3.47 -4.92 -1.24
N ASP A 19 4.60 -5.58 -1.06
CA ASP A 19 5.83 -5.18 -1.74
C ASP A 19 5.73 -5.34 -3.24
N ILE A 20 5.07 -6.40 -3.68
CA ILE A 20 4.90 -6.63 -5.10
C ILE A 20 4.09 -5.50 -5.73
N ILE A 21 2.99 -5.14 -5.08
CA ILE A 21 2.15 -4.07 -5.59
C ILE A 21 2.90 -2.74 -5.57
N LYS A 22 3.63 -2.49 -4.48
CA LYS A 22 4.40 -1.27 -4.37
C LYS A 22 5.41 -1.17 -5.51
N SER A 23 6.11 -2.26 -5.77
CA SER A 23 7.11 -2.24 -6.84
C SER A 23 6.47 -1.98 -8.19
N LYS A 24 5.31 -2.57 -8.41
CA LYS A 24 4.63 -2.37 -9.68
C LYS A 24 4.25 -0.91 -9.87
N LEU A 25 3.67 -0.31 -8.83
CA LEU A 25 3.24 1.07 -8.94
C LEU A 25 4.43 2.01 -9.08
N GLU A 26 5.51 1.72 -8.35
CA GLU A 26 6.68 2.58 -8.43
C GLU A 26 7.34 2.51 -9.81
N SER A 27 7.19 1.39 -10.49
CA SER A 27 7.72 1.30 -11.83
C SER A 27 6.98 2.21 -12.80
N PHE A 28 5.82 2.70 -12.39
CA PHE A 28 5.07 3.68 -13.17
C PHE A 28 5.24 5.09 -12.59
N ALA A 29 6.24 5.25 -11.73
CA ALA A 29 6.55 6.55 -11.11
C ALA A 29 5.44 7.04 -10.18
N ILE A 30 4.71 6.12 -9.55
CA ILE A 30 3.69 6.48 -8.59
C ILE A 30 4.26 6.26 -7.20
N PRO A 31 4.29 7.29 -6.35
CA PRO A 31 4.78 7.11 -4.99
C PRO A 31 3.81 6.24 -4.19
N VAL A 32 4.35 5.37 -3.37
CA VAL A 32 3.53 4.44 -2.59
C VAL A 32 4.00 4.45 -1.15
N LEU A 33 3.06 4.48 -0.24
CA LEU A 33 3.35 4.31 1.17
C LEU A 33 2.61 3.09 1.67
N LEU A 34 3.33 2.19 2.33
CA LEU A 34 2.70 1.03 2.95
C LEU A 34 2.42 1.35 4.40
N GLN A 35 1.19 1.12 4.80
CA GLN A 35 0.79 1.37 6.16
C GLN A 35 0.39 0.06 6.80
N TYR A 36 1.19 -0.41 7.75
CA TYR A 36 0.95 -1.68 8.41
C TYR A 36 -0.01 -1.49 9.55
N GLU A 37 -0.92 -2.44 9.69
CA GLU A 37 -1.88 -2.37 10.78
C GLU A 37 -1.14 -2.52 12.09
N ALA A 38 -1.44 -1.65 13.01
CA ALA A 38 -0.73 -1.63 14.27
C ALA A 38 -1.08 -2.81 15.16
N ALA A 39 -2.22 -3.41 14.93
CA ALA A 39 -2.65 -4.47 15.83
C ALA A 39 -1.63 -5.58 15.94
N GLY A 40 -0.95 -5.88 14.86
CA GLY A 40 -0.02 -6.99 14.85
C GLY A 40 1.21 -6.77 15.67
N ARG A 41 1.65 -5.54 15.79
CA ARG A 41 2.92 -5.30 16.45
C ARG A 41 2.87 -5.56 17.95
N ILE A 42 1.67 -5.53 18.52
CA ILE A 42 1.54 -5.68 19.94
C ILE A 42 1.99 -7.05 20.40
N PHE A 43 1.72 -8.04 19.62
CA PHE A 43 2.03 -9.39 20.00
C PHE A 43 3.11 -10.02 19.15
N GLY A 44 3.68 -9.26 18.28
CA GLY A 44 4.67 -9.83 17.38
C GLY A 44 4.08 -10.83 16.43
N ILE A 45 2.80 -10.81 16.29
CA ILE A 45 2.14 -11.79 15.44
C ILE A 45 2.50 -11.63 13.99
N THR A 46 2.85 -10.44 13.63
CA THR A 46 3.19 -10.16 12.25
C THR A 46 4.47 -10.82 11.82
N MET A 47 5.13 -11.48 12.72
CA MET A 47 6.37 -12.15 12.35
C MET A 47 6.17 -13.13 11.21
N ASN A 48 4.96 -13.55 10.98
CA ASN A 48 4.69 -14.45 9.88
C ASN A 48 4.35 -13.73 8.61
N GLY A 49 4.45 -12.42 8.62
CA GLY A 49 4.06 -11.68 7.44
C GLY A 49 2.56 -11.58 7.28
N LEU A 50 1.83 -12.02 8.27
CA LEU A 50 0.38 -11.90 8.24
C LEU A 50 0.00 -10.53 8.76
N GLY A 51 -1.17 -10.14 8.46
CA GLY A 51 -1.61 -8.85 8.90
C GLY A 51 -1.88 -7.98 7.70
N LYS A 52 -2.77 -7.04 7.91
CA LYS A 52 -3.22 -6.20 6.81
C LYS A 52 -2.23 -5.08 6.56
N VAL A 53 -1.95 -4.84 5.30
CA VAL A 53 -1.11 -3.74 4.88
C VAL A 53 -1.91 -2.88 3.93
N LYS A 54 -2.07 -1.61 4.26
CA LYS A 54 -2.78 -0.67 3.41
C LYS A 54 -1.80 -0.04 2.44
N ILE A 55 -2.20 0.01 1.19
CA ILE A 55 -1.36 0.60 0.16
C ILE A 55 -1.92 1.97 -0.14
N MET A 56 -1.13 2.99 0.20
CA MET A 56 -1.55 4.37 0.11
C MET A 56 -0.83 5.07 -1.02
N VAL A 57 -1.57 5.87 -1.75
CA VAL A 57 -0.99 6.68 -2.81
C VAL A 57 -1.54 8.09 -2.69
N PRO A 58 -0.84 9.09 -3.22
CA PRO A 58 -1.38 10.44 -3.24
C PRO A 58 -2.67 10.46 -4.04
N GLU A 59 -3.58 11.31 -3.59
CA GLU A 59 -4.90 11.36 -4.22
C GLU A 59 -4.81 11.60 -5.72
N SER A 60 -3.85 12.41 -6.13
CA SER A 60 -3.73 12.72 -7.55
C SER A 60 -3.35 11.52 -8.39
N PHE A 61 -2.84 10.47 -7.77
CA PHE A 61 -2.48 9.26 -8.50
C PHE A 61 -3.48 8.13 -8.32
N LEU A 62 -4.54 8.37 -7.57
CA LEU A 62 -5.44 7.29 -7.19
C LEU A 62 -6.07 6.61 -8.40
N GLU A 63 -6.58 7.39 -9.33
CA GLU A 63 -7.22 6.82 -10.51
C GLU A 63 -6.25 6.04 -11.35
N GLU A 64 -5.08 6.60 -11.56
CA GLU A 64 -4.09 5.93 -12.37
C GLU A 64 -3.64 4.63 -11.71
N ALA A 65 -3.44 4.66 -10.40
CA ALA A 65 -3.04 3.47 -9.69
C ALA A 65 -4.09 2.38 -9.79
N LYS A 66 -5.36 2.75 -9.71
CA LYS A 66 -6.42 1.78 -9.84
C LYS A 66 -6.39 1.11 -11.21
N LYS A 67 -6.14 1.89 -12.25
CA LYS A 67 -6.08 1.33 -13.58
C LYS A 67 -4.93 0.36 -13.73
N ILE A 68 -3.79 0.70 -13.14
CA ILE A 68 -2.63 -0.16 -13.23
C ILE A 68 -2.90 -1.50 -12.56
N LEU A 69 -3.55 -1.49 -11.41
CA LEU A 69 -3.80 -2.72 -10.69
C LEU A 69 -4.87 -3.57 -11.34
N SER A 70 -5.79 -2.95 -12.06
CA SER A 70 -6.85 -3.72 -12.69
C SER A 70 -6.49 -4.19 -14.07
N ALA A 71 -5.36 -3.78 -14.56
CA ALA A 71 -4.95 -4.19 -15.90
C ALA A 71 -4.49 -5.63 -15.97
#